data_74b872c291afcfe5332093a1d2cfaa5b
#
_entry.id   74b872c291afcfe5332093a1d2cfaa5b
#
_cell.length_a   1.000
_cell.length_b   1.000
_cell.length_c   1.000
_cell.angle_alpha   90.00
_cell.angle_beta   90.00
_cell.angle_gamma   90.00
#
_symmetry.space_group_name_H-M   'P 1'
#
loop_
_entity.id
_entity.type
_entity.pdbx_description
1 polymer ?
#
loop_
_entity_poly.entity_id
_entity_poly.type
_entity_poly.pdbx_seq_one_letter_code
_entity_poly.pdbx_strand_id
1 'polypeptide(L)'
;MKGYIWQNGMSRIIREAQPSDMADIMIVMEAAKKIMRQSGNMYQWGEGYPSKAVITADMEKHGGFVVVDDGKVVGYFAFLQSPEPTYARIYEGKWLDDEEPYHVVHRIASYPDAHGIFSSIMDFCFSHDPNIRIDTHRDNKIMQHNIAKHGFTYCGIIYLVSGDERLAYQKLVKHDYAE
;
A
#
# COMPACT_ATOMS: atom_id res chain seq x y z
N MET A 1 -17.19 -2.27 -7.71
CA MET A 1 -17.05 -2.30 -9.19
C MET A 1 -15.74 -3.03 -9.52
N LYS A 2 -15.78 -4.09 -10.34
CA LYS A 2 -14.58 -4.86 -10.72
C LYS A 2 -13.86 -4.10 -11.84
N GLY A 3 -12.69 -3.51 -11.53
CA GLY A 3 -11.85 -2.91 -12.56
C GLY A 3 -11.02 -3.99 -13.25
N TYR A 4 -11.17 -4.18 -14.54
CA TYR A 4 -10.34 -5.07 -15.35
C TYR A 4 -9.24 -4.26 -16.02
N ILE A 5 -8.00 -4.63 -15.79
CA ILE A 5 -6.85 -4.06 -16.49
C ILE A 5 -6.20 -5.19 -17.30
N TRP A 6 -6.12 -5.02 -18.63
CA TRP A 6 -5.44 -5.95 -19.52
C TRP A 6 -4.00 -5.48 -19.73
N GLN A 7 -3.04 -6.26 -19.27
CA GLN A 7 -1.62 -6.06 -19.62
C GLN A 7 -1.07 -7.38 -20.20
N ASN A 8 -0.54 -7.31 -21.39
CA ASN A 8 0.14 -8.44 -22.07
C ASN A 8 -0.69 -9.74 -22.15
N GLY A 9 -2.01 -9.68 -22.39
CA GLY A 9 -2.87 -10.85 -22.49
C GLY A 9 -3.23 -11.52 -21.16
N MET A 10 -2.74 -10.98 -20.03
CA MET A 10 -3.04 -11.47 -18.69
C MET A 10 -4.22 -10.70 -18.09
N SER A 11 -5.18 -11.39 -17.48
CA SER A 11 -6.33 -10.79 -16.80
C SER A 11 -5.96 -10.44 -15.37
N ARG A 12 -5.80 -9.14 -15.07
CA ARG A 12 -5.58 -8.64 -13.70
C ARG A 12 -6.84 -7.99 -13.17
N ILE A 13 -7.25 -8.38 -11.96
CA ILE A 13 -8.31 -7.73 -11.21
C ILE A 13 -7.83 -7.37 -9.80
N ILE A 14 -8.40 -6.30 -9.25
CA ILE A 14 -8.28 -5.95 -7.82
C ILE A 14 -9.68 -6.04 -7.22
N ARG A 15 -9.78 -6.76 -6.11
CA ARG A 15 -11.02 -6.95 -5.37
C ARG A 15 -10.79 -7.00 -3.86
N GLU A 16 -11.83 -6.80 -3.08
CA GLU A 16 -11.76 -7.02 -1.64
C GLU A 16 -11.28 -8.45 -1.33
N ALA A 17 -10.40 -8.54 -0.35
CA ALA A 17 -9.93 -9.80 0.18
C ALA A 17 -11.04 -10.49 0.98
N GLN A 18 -11.16 -11.80 0.79
CA GLN A 18 -12.11 -12.65 1.50
C GLN A 18 -11.36 -13.55 2.50
N PRO A 19 -12.00 -14.05 3.57
CA PRO A 19 -11.37 -15.00 4.49
C PRO A 19 -10.74 -16.22 3.81
N SER A 20 -11.33 -16.67 2.70
CA SER A 20 -10.79 -17.77 1.88
C SER A 20 -9.46 -17.43 1.17
N ASP A 21 -9.10 -16.15 1.04
CA ASP A 21 -7.82 -15.73 0.47
C ASP A 21 -6.67 -15.76 1.48
N MET A 22 -6.94 -15.95 2.76
CA MET A 22 -5.95 -15.78 3.83
C MET A 22 -4.69 -16.62 3.62
N ALA A 23 -4.81 -17.87 3.23
CA ALA A 23 -3.66 -18.75 2.99
C ALA A 23 -2.75 -18.19 1.88
N ASP A 24 -3.35 -17.79 0.77
CA ASP A 24 -2.62 -17.21 -0.38
C ASP A 24 -1.98 -15.86 -0.02
N ILE A 25 -2.69 -15.00 0.72
CA ILE A 25 -2.16 -13.72 1.20
C ILE A 25 -0.92 -13.94 2.06
N MET A 26 -0.96 -14.88 2.99
CA MET A 26 0.19 -15.13 3.89
C MET A 26 1.40 -15.66 3.12
N ILE A 27 1.21 -16.43 2.05
CA ILE A 27 2.31 -16.86 1.18
C ILE A 27 2.91 -15.66 0.44
N VAL A 28 2.09 -14.76 -0.10
CA VAL A 28 2.55 -13.52 -0.74
C VAL A 28 3.32 -12.65 0.25
N MET A 29 2.85 -12.53 1.50
CA MET A 29 3.55 -11.78 2.55
C MET A 29 4.94 -12.34 2.83
N GLU A 30 5.08 -13.65 2.93
CA GLU A 30 6.39 -14.28 3.14
C GLU A 30 7.34 -14.07 1.95
N ALA A 31 6.83 -14.14 0.72
CA ALA A 31 7.61 -13.83 -0.47
C ALA A 31 8.09 -12.38 -0.47
N ALA A 32 7.23 -11.42 -0.11
CA ALA A 32 7.57 -10.00 -0.02
C ALA A 32 8.61 -9.73 1.07
N LYS A 33 8.48 -10.34 2.24
CA LYS A 33 9.47 -10.23 3.34
C LYS A 33 10.85 -10.74 2.92
N LYS A 34 10.89 -11.85 2.19
CA LYS A 34 12.15 -12.38 1.65
C LYS A 34 12.83 -11.37 0.73
N ILE A 35 12.09 -10.73 -0.18
CA ILE A 35 12.62 -9.69 -1.07
C ILE A 35 13.09 -8.47 -0.28
N MET A 36 12.34 -8.02 0.71
CA MET A 36 12.76 -6.92 1.58
C MET A 36 14.12 -7.19 2.20
N ARG A 37 14.29 -8.35 2.81
CA ARG A 37 15.56 -8.75 3.46
C ARG A 37 16.71 -8.86 2.48
N GLN A 38 16.49 -9.45 1.32
CA GLN A 38 17.50 -9.56 0.26
C GLN A 38 17.94 -8.20 -0.29
N SER A 39 17.07 -7.21 -0.24
CA SER A 39 17.34 -5.83 -0.71
C SER A 39 17.90 -4.91 0.40
N GLY A 40 18.20 -5.43 1.58
CA GLY A 40 18.73 -4.66 2.70
C GLY A 40 17.69 -4.00 3.59
N ASN A 41 16.40 -4.22 3.35
CA ASN A 41 15.30 -3.73 4.19
C ASN A 41 14.95 -4.79 5.24
N MET A 42 15.73 -4.83 6.33
CA MET A 42 15.65 -5.87 7.34
C MET A 42 14.58 -5.64 8.41
N TYR A 43 14.19 -4.40 8.63
CA TYR A 43 13.50 -3.99 9.86
C TYR A 43 12.10 -3.41 9.66
N GLN A 44 11.65 -3.19 8.44
CA GLN A 44 10.34 -2.63 8.18
C GLN A 44 9.22 -3.54 8.69
N TRP A 45 9.31 -4.83 8.40
CA TRP A 45 8.40 -5.86 8.89
C TRP A 45 9.16 -6.83 9.79
N GLY A 46 8.86 -6.78 11.09
CA GLY A 46 9.42 -7.68 12.07
C GLY A 46 8.93 -9.12 11.89
N GLU A 47 9.43 -9.99 12.73
CA GLU A 47 8.99 -11.38 12.76
C GLU A 47 7.50 -11.46 13.11
N GLY A 48 6.75 -12.28 12.37
CA GLY A 48 5.32 -12.45 12.56
C GLY A 48 4.44 -11.31 12.03
N TYR A 49 5.00 -10.23 11.48
CA TYR A 49 4.22 -9.15 10.89
C TYR A 49 4.32 -9.16 9.35
N PRO A 50 3.24 -8.89 8.60
CA PRO A 50 1.86 -8.79 9.06
C PRO A 50 1.32 -10.16 9.50
N SER A 51 0.59 -10.18 10.62
CA SER A 51 -0.07 -11.39 11.11
C SER A 51 -1.42 -11.60 10.44
N LYS A 52 -1.97 -12.82 10.57
CA LYS A 52 -3.36 -13.09 10.14
C LYS A 52 -4.36 -12.16 10.82
N ALA A 53 -4.14 -11.81 12.09
CA ALA A 53 -5.00 -10.89 12.83
C ALA A 53 -5.02 -9.49 12.21
N VAL A 54 -3.86 -8.99 11.76
CA VAL A 54 -3.76 -7.70 11.07
C VAL A 54 -4.52 -7.72 9.75
N ILE A 55 -4.35 -8.77 8.95
CA ILE A 55 -5.07 -8.93 7.68
C ILE A 55 -6.58 -9.07 7.91
N THR A 56 -7.00 -9.83 8.91
CA THR A 56 -8.41 -9.94 9.29
C THR A 56 -9.00 -8.58 9.68
N ALA A 57 -8.28 -7.79 10.46
CA ALA A 57 -8.72 -6.43 10.82
C ALA A 57 -8.86 -5.51 9.59
N ASP A 58 -7.99 -5.63 8.60
CA ASP A 58 -8.14 -4.92 7.33
C ASP A 58 -9.43 -5.34 6.60
N MET A 59 -9.71 -6.65 6.55
CA MET A 59 -10.92 -7.19 5.91
C MET A 59 -12.20 -6.70 6.62
N GLU A 60 -12.19 -6.69 7.96
CA GLU A 60 -13.34 -6.23 8.77
C GLU A 60 -13.67 -4.75 8.53
N LYS A 61 -12.67 -3.96 8.15
CA LYS A 61 -12.83 -2.54 7.75
C LYS A 61 -13.14 -2.37 6.26
N HIS A 62 -13.35 -3.45 5.52
CA HIS A 62 -13.46 -3.43 4.05
C HIS A 62 -12.26 -2.76 3.35
N GLY A 63 -11.10 -2.83 3.99
CA GLY A 63 -9.87 -2.17 3.54
C GLY A 63 -8.76 -3.13 3.10
N GLY A 64 -8.99 -4.43 3.13
CA GLY A 64 -8.06 -5.44 2.60
C GLY A 64 -8.38 -5.78 1.16
N PHE A 65 -7.39 -5.72 0.27
CA PHE A 65 -7.56 -6.00 -1.17
C PHE A 65 -6.50 -6.97 -1.67
N VAL A 66 -6.90 -7.80 -2.63
CA VAL A 66 -5.99 -8.71 -3.35
C VAL A 66 -5.89 -8.30 -4.81
N VAL A 67 -4.67 -8.46 -5.34
CA VAL A 67 -4.40 -8.39 -6.76
C VAL A 67 -4.39 -9.81 -7.29
N VAL A 68 -5.19 -10.09 -8.31
CA VAL A 68 -5.40 -11.43 -8.86
C VAL A 68 -5.04 -11.42 -10.33
N ASP A 69 -4.07 -12.24 -10.73
CA ASP A 69 -3.66 -12.46 -12.11
C ASP A 69 -4.15 -13.87 -12.54
N ASP A 70 -4.97 -13.92 -13.57
CA ASP A 70 -5.52 -15.18 -14.13
C ASP A 70 -6.06 -16.14 -13.04
N GLY A 71 -6.78 -15.59 -12.05
CA GLY A 71 -7.39 -16.35 -10.96
C GLY A 71 -6.45 -16.65 -9.78
N LYS A 72 -5.18 -16.28 -9.84
CA LYS A 72 -4.21 -16.45 -8.75
C LYS A 72 -3.99 -15.15 -8.00
N VAL A 73 -4.04 -15.21 -6.66
CA VAL A 73 -3.65 -14.09 -5.81
C VAL A 73 -2.13 -13.88 -5.93
N VAL A 74 -1.73 -12.72 -6.42
CA VAL A 74 -0.31 -12.35 -6.64
C VAL A 74 0.14 -11.16 -5.82
N GLY A 75 -0.77 -10.45 -5.19
CA GLY A 75 -0.48 -9.30 -4.36
C GLY A 75 -1.57 -9.02 -3.33
N TYR A 76 -1.21 -8.25 -2.33
CA TYR A 76 -2.10 -7.74 -1.29
C TYR A 76 -1.73 -6.30 -0.96
N PHE A 77 -2.72 -5.51 -0.56
CA PHE A 77 -2.53 -4.22 0.07
C PHE A 77 -3.72 -3.87 0.96
N ALA A 78 -3.48 -3.03 1.94
CA ALA A 78 -4.54 -2.40 2.71
C ALA A 78 -4.79 -0.99 2.17
N PHE A 79 -6.06 -0.64 1.99
CA PHE A 79 -6.53 0.67 1.56
C PHE A 79 -7.58 1.14 2.57
N LEU A 80 -7.17 1.99 3.51
CA LEU A 80 -7.92 2.32 4.71
C LEU A 80 -8.26 3.81 4.73
N GLN A 81 -9.50 4.10 5.12
CA GLN A 81 -9.96 5.48 5.26
C GLN A 81 -9.34 6.13 6.50
N SER A 82 -9.02 7.43 6.38
CA SER A 82 -8.58 8.27 7.50
C SER A 82 -9.63 8.31 8.63
N PRO A 83 -9.24 8.60 9.89
CA PRO A 83 -7.90 8.97 10.31
C PRO A 83 -6.96 7.76 10.49
N GLU A 84 -5.67 7.95 10.20
CA GLU A 84 -4.60 7.05 10.59
C GLU A 84 -3.91 7.62 11.83
N PRO A 85 -4.00 6.98 13.01
CA PRO A 85 -3.49 7.56 14.25
C PRO A 85 -2.00 7.93 14.20
N THR A 86 -1.17 7.15 13.52
CA THR A 86 0.28 7.42 13.39
C THR A 86 0.59 8.59 12.47
N TYR A 87 -0.40 9.08 11.70
CA TYR A 87 -0.26 10.24 10.82
C TYR A 87 -0.78 11.55 11.44
N ALA A 88 -1.32 11.48 12.65
CA ALA A 88 -1.84 12.67 13.35
C ALA A 88 -0.74 13.71 13.64
N ARG A 89 0.51 13.27 13.74
CA ARG A 89 1.66 14.13 13.94
C ARG A 89 2.77 13.77 12.96
N ILE A 90 3.26 14.77 12.25
CA ILE A 90 4.39 14.65 11.32
C ILE A 90 5.55 15.55 11.80
N TYR A 91 6.78 15.08 11.59
CA TYR A 91 8.01 15.74 12.02
C TYR A 91 8.88 16.03 10.80
N GLU A 92 9.73 17.05 10.93
CA GLU A 92 10.69 17.46 9.90
C GLU A 92 10.03 17.77 8.55
N GLY A 93 8.80 18.23 8.59
CA GLY A 93 8.02 18.56 7.40
C GLY A 93 6.55 18.77 7.71
N LYS A 94 5.73 18.68 6.68
CA LYS A 94 4.27 18.85 6.78
C LYS A 94 3.57 18.05 5.68
N TRP A 95 2.31 17.67 5.94
CA TRP A 95 1.44 17.14 4.91
C TRP A 95 1.14 18.19 3.84
N LEU A 96 0.86 17.76 2.61
CA LEU A 96 0.43 18.66 1.53
C LEU A 96 -0.92 19.29 1.84
N ASP A 97 -1.80 18.51 2.42
CA ASP A 97 -3.11 18.90 2.91
C ASP A 97 -3.38 18.10 4.18
N ASP A 98 -3.74 18.76 5.27
CA ASP A 98 -3.99 18.15 6.57
C ASP A 98 -5.44 18.35 7.05
N GLU A 99 -6.30 18.92 6.21
CA GLU A 99 -7.70 19.24 6.53
C GLU A 99 -8.67 18.25 5.88
N GLU A 100 -8.42 17.86 4.64
CA GLU A 100 -9.29 16.98 3.88
C GLU A 100 -9.12 15.51 4.26
N PRO A 101 -10.19 14.71 4.21
CA PRO A 101 -10.10 13.25 4.33
C PRO A 101 -9.12 12.65 3.31
N TYR A 102 -8.50 11.55 3.69
CA TYR A 102 -7.55 10.82 2.85
C TYR A 102 -7.71 9.31 3.05
N HIS A 103 -7.18 8.55 2.13
CA HIS A 103 -6.94 7.12 2.32
C HIS A 103 -5.46 6.84 2.50
N VAL A 104 -5.18 5.76 3.22
CA VAL A 104 -3.83 5.26 3.48
C VAL A 104 -3.65 3.95 2.77
N VAL A 105 -2.51 3.78 2.11
CA VAL A 105 -2.09 2.49 1.55
C VAL A 105 -1.03 1.89 2.45
N HIS A 106 -1.32 0.71 3.00
CA HIS A 106 -0.43 -0.03 3.88
C HIS A 106 -0.20 -1.46 3.39
N ARG A 107 0.87 -2.08 3.86
CA ARG A 107 1.12 -3.52 3.71
C ARG A 107 1.09 -4.00 2.25
N ILE A 108 1.70 -3.23 1.35
CA ILE A 108 1.83 -3.65 -0.05
C ILE A 108 2.79 -4.85 -0.12
N ALA A 109 2.32 -5.93 -0.68
CA ALA A 109 3.10 -7.13 -0.92
C ALA A 109 2.76 -7.74 -2.28
N SER A 110 3.75 -8.30 -2.95
CA SER A 110 3.55 -9.03 -4.20
C SER A 110 4.64 -10.07 -4.41
N TYR A 111 4.35 -11.07 -5.26
CA TYR A 111 5.41 -11.94 -5.77
C TYR A 111 6.39 -11.15 -6.63
N PRO A 112 7.70 -11.50 -6.61
CA PRO A 112 8.74 -10.79 -7.37
C PRO A 112 8.58 -10.91 -8.89
N ASP A 113 7.93 -11.95 -9.38
CA ASP A 113 7.64 -12.21 -10.79
C ASP A 113 6.32 -11.59 -11.28
N ALA A 114 5.53 -11.04 -10.37
CA ALA A 114 4.33 -10.27 -10.73
C ALA A 114 4.71 -8.81 -11.00
N HIS A 115 4.66 -8.40 -12.26
CA HIS A 115 5.10 -7.07 -12.69
C HIS A 115 3.97 -6.04 -12.67
N GLY A 116 4.33 -4.76 -12.45
CA GLY A 116 3.38 -3.64 -12.50
C GLY A 116 2.35 -3.61 -11.36
N ILE A 117 2.58 -4.35 -10.28
CA ILE A 117 1.65 -4.43 -9.15
C ILE A 117 1.44 -3.07 -8.49
N PHE A 118 2.52 -2.35 -8.18
CA PHE A 118 2.41 -1.03 -7.54
C PHE A 118 1.61 -0.05 -8.40
N SER A 119 1.86 -0.03 -9.71
CA SER A 119 1.13 0.81 -10.66
C SER A 119 -0.37 0.46 -10.69
N SER A 120 -0.71 -0.83 -10.73
CA SER A 120 -2.11 -1.29 -10.70
C SER A 120 -2.80 -0.90 -9.39
N ILE A 121 -2.10 -1.01 -8.25
CA ILE A 121 -2.62 -0.59 -6.94
C ILE A 121 -2.88 0.91 -6.93
N MET A 122 -1.95 1.73 -7.42
CA MET A 122 -2.13 3.19 -7.46
C MET A 122 -3.28 3.61 -8.37
N ASP A 123 -3.41 3.00 -9.54
CA ASP A 123 -4.55 3.26 -10.45
C ASP A 123 -5.88 2.94 -9.76
N PHE A 124 -5.96 1.82 -9.06
CA PHE A 124 -7.13 1.45 -8.27
C PHE A 124 -7.41 2.48 -7.17
N CYS A 125 -6.42 2.80 -6.35
CA CYS A 125 -6.58 3.70 -5.21
C CYS A 125 -7.02 5.11 -5.65
N PHE A 126 -6.36 5.67 -6.68
CA PHE A 126 -6.71 7.00 -7.20
C PHE A 126 -8.03 7.05 -7.98
N SER A 127 -8.56 5.90 -8.39
CA SER A 127 -9.93 5.83 -8.91
C SER A 127 -10.99 5.96 -7.80
N HIS A 128 -10.62 5.80 -6.54
CA HIS A 128 -11.52 5.86 -5.38
C HIS A 128 -11.35 7.12 -4.54
N ASP A 129 -10.12 7.62 -4.41
CA ASP A 129 -9.81 8.81 -3.61
C ASP A 129 -8.67 9.59 -4.25
N PRO A 130 -8.83 10.92 -4.48
CA PRO A 130 -7.77 11.75 -5.01
C PRO A 130 -6.67 12.09 -3.99
N ASN A 131 -6.88 11.80 -2.69
CA ASN A 131 -5.98 12.17 -1.60
C ASN A 131 -5.45 10.92 -0.90
N ILE A 132 -4.20 10.57 -1.16
CA ILE A 132 -3.60 9.34 -0.65
C ILE A 132 -2.29 9.63 0.09
N ARG A 133 -2.15 9.01 1.26
CA ARG A 133 -0.92 8.99 2.07
C ARG A 133 -0.33 7.59 2.11
N ILE A 134 0.99 7.52 2.14
CA ILE A 134 1.76 6.28 2.22
C ILE A 134 3.04 6.52 3.00
N ASP A 135 3.51 5.52 3.71
CA ASP A 135 4.80 5.56 4.38
C ASP A 135 5.65 4.33 4.03
N THR A 136 6.95 4.44 4.22
CA THR A 136 7.88 3.33 4.06
C THR A 136 9.13 3.50 4.93
N HIS A 137 9.82 2.40 5.16
CA HIS A 137 11.09 2.41 5.90
C HIS A 137 12.21 3.02 5.06
N ARG A 138 13.17 3.71 5.73
CA ARG A 138 14.32 4.34 5.06
C ARG A 138 15.20 3.36 4.28
N ASP A 139 15.21 2.09 4.65
CA ASP A 139 15.97 1.06 3.98
C ASP A 139 15.23 0.42 2.79
N ASN A 140 13.94 0.71 2.64
CA ASN A 140 13.14 0.21 1.53
C ASN A 140 13.32 1.10 0.28
N LYS A 141 14.46 0.96 -0.38
CA LYS A 141 14.80 1.76 -1.56
C LYS A 141 13.90 1.46 -2.76
N ILE A 142 13.46 0.21 -2.88
CA ILE A 142 12.52 -0.22 -3.94
C ILE A 142 11.20 0.55 -3.79
N MET A 143 10.62 0.57 -2.59
CA MET A 143 9.36 1.26 -2.35
C MET A 143 9.50 2.79 -2.48
N GLN A 144 10.58 3.37 -1.97
CA GLN A 144 10.86 4.80 -2.14
C GLN A 144 10.92 5.18 -3.62
N HIS A 145 11.57 4.37 -4.45
CA HIS A 145 11.62 4.59 -5.90
C HIS A 145 10.23 4.52 -6.53
N ASN A 146 9.43 3.51 -6.19
CA ASN A 146 8.08 3.36 -6.71
C ASN A 146 7.16 4.52 -6.30
N ILE A 147 7.23 4.95 -5.05
CA ILE A 147 6.46 6.09 -4.53
C ILE A 147 6.83 7.36 -5.28
N ALA A 148 8.12 7.66 -5.44
CA ALA A 148 8.59 8.85 -6.15
C ALA A 148 8.20 8.82 -7.63
N LYS A 149 8.36 7.66 -8.29
CA LYS A 149 7.98 7.46 -9.70
C LYS A 149 6.49 7.72 -9.96
N HIS A 150 5.63 7.46 -8.99
CA HIS A 150 4.18 7.68 -9.09
C HIS A 150 3.74 9.07 -8.62
N GLY A 151 4.68 9.99 -8.43
CA GLY A 151 4.39 11.41 -8.22
C GLY A 151 3.98 11.78 -6.79
N PHE A 152 4.28 10.94 -5.80
CA PHE A 152 4.12 11.30 -4.40
C PHE A 152 5.17 12.31 -3.97
N THR A 153 4.78 13.21 -3.08
CA THR A 153 5.68 14.19 -2.45
C THR A 153 6.11 13.67 -1.08
N TYR A 154 7.41 13.71 -0.82
CA TYR A 154 7.93 13.50 0.54
C TYR A 154 7.45 14.61 1.47
N CYS A 155 6.86 14.25 2.59
CA CYS A 155 6.24 15.19 3.52
C CYS A 155 6.98 15.32 4.85
N GLY A 156 7.69 14.30 5.28
CA GLY A 156 8.38 14.28 6.56
C GLY A 156 8.47 12.90 7.19
N ILE A 157 8.60 12.86 8.50
CA ILE A 157 8.76 11.63 9.29
C ILE A 157 7.55 11.44 10.19
N ILE A 158 7.04 10.20 10.21
CA ILE A 158 6.07 9.74 11.21
C ILE A 158 6.70 8.64 12.06
N TYR A 159 6.14 8.40 13.24
CA TYR A 159 6.56 7.34 14.13
C TYR A 159 5.43 6.35 14.35
N LEU A 160 5.75 5.07 14.23
CA LEU A 160 4.83 3.99 14.59
C LEU A 160 4.64 3.95 16.12
N VAL A 161 3.64 3.21 16.58
CA VAL A 161 3.39 2.99 18.02
C VAL A 161 4.62 2.38 18.71
N SER A 162 5.40 1.56 17.99
CA SER A 162 6.68 1.01 18.46
C SER A 162 7.79 2.05 18.66
N GLY A 163 7.62 3.27 18.13
CA GLY A 163 8.66 4.29 18.10
C GLY A 163 9.54 4.27 16.85
N ASP A 164 9.33 3.29 15.97
CA ASP A 164 10.07 3.20 14.70
C ASP A 164 9.65 4.29 13.74
N GLU A 165 10.63 4.94 13.12
CA GLU A 165 10.35 5.99 12.14
C GLU A 165 9.94 5.43 10.78
N ARG A 166 9.16 6.22 10.06
CA ARG A 166 8.84 5.99 8.64
C ARG A 166 8.93 7.30 7.88
N LEU A 167 9.33 7.18 6.62
CA LEU A 167 9.28 8.28 5.66
C LEU A 167 7.83 8.39 5.15
N ALA A 168 7.24 9.57 5.28
CA ALA A 168 5.84 9.81 4.96
C ALA A 168 5.69 10.60 3.67
N TYR A 169 4.73 10.20 2.86
CA TYR A 169 4.46 10.77 1.53
C TYR A 169 2.97 11.00 1.34
N GLN A 170 2.64 12.00 0.52
CA GLN A 170 1.25 12.27 0.11
C GLN A 170 1.21 12.62 -1.38
N LYS A 171 0.14 12.20 -2.02
CA LYS A 171 -0.23 12.66 -3.36
C LYS A 171 -1.68 13.08 -3.36
N LEU A 172 -1.91 14.28 -3.83
CA LEU A 172 -3.23 14.88 -4.02
C LEU A 172 -3.43 15.16 -5.51
N VAL A 173 -4.36 14.43 -6.12
CA VAL A 173 -4.76 14.65 -7.51
C VAL A 173 -5.88 15.69 -7.52
N LYS A 174 -5.61 16.89 -8.06
CA LYS A 174 -6.65 17.88 -8.28
C LYS A 174 -7.42 17.48 -9.54
N HIS A 175 -8.72 17.27 -9.40
CA HIS A 175 -9.57 17.26 -10.58
C HIS A 175 -9.70 18.70 -11.06
N ASP A 176 -9.09 19.02 -12.21
CA ASP A 176 -9.44 20.24 -12.92
C ASP A 176 -10.89 20.08 -13.39
N TYR A 177 -11.82 20.66 -12.63
CA TYR A 177 -13.13 20.91 -13.17
C TYR A 177 -12.92 21.96 -14.29
N ALA A 178 -12.91 21.52 -15.52
CA ALA A 178 -13.05 22.42 -16.66
C ALA A 178 -14.42 23.11 -16.50
N GLU A 179 -14.41 24.43 -16.32
CA GLU A 179 -15.58 25.29 -16.40
C GLU A 179 -16.18 25.25 -17.81
#